data_e27ed348af95bdaa0781c6854d2a959c
#
_entry.id   e27ed348af95bdaa0781c6854d2a959c
#
_cell.length_a   1.000
_cell.length_b   1.000
_cell.length_c   1.000
_cell.angle_alpha   90.00
_cell.angle_beta   90.00
_cell.angle_gamma   90.00
#
_symmetry.space_group_name_H-M   'P 1'
#
loop_
_entity.id
_entity.type
_entity.pdbx_description
1 polymer ?
#
loop_
_entity_poly.entity_id
_entity_poly.type
_entity_poly.pdbx_seq_one_letter_code
_entity_poly.pdbx_strand_id
1 'polypeptide(L)'
;MKEKLSKLINVYKKYGFIGFNKKIGSYIKANYLDKISLDVILNHKKYQKYIKNILNNTSYQRIIIWRSTFGFNVPLYQRPQHIASNLAKENCLVFYEVTTMTDKVKAIKKEKDNLYLVNFNNAFIEKIIMKEINKQEKPKYLQIYSTDWHLTLNSMQK
;
A
#
# COMPACT_ATOMS: atom_id res chain seq x y z
N MET A 1 -13.03 15.16 -20.90
CA MET A 1 -14.05 15.73 -19.96
C MET A 1 -15.48 15.27 -20.28
N LYS A 2 -15.92 15.32 -21.56
CA LYS A 2 -17.27 14.90 -22.01
C LYS A 2 -17.64 13.45 -21.66
N GLU A 3 -16.70 12.49 -21.77
CA GLU A 3 -16.94 11.07 -21.46
C GLU A 3 -17.23 10.78 -19.98
N LYS A 4 -16.55 11.50 -19.07
CA LYS A 4 -16.82 11.38 -17.62
C LYS A 4 -18.19 11.95 -17.26
N LEU A 5 -18.60 13.03 -17.91
CA LEU A 5 -19.90 13.65 -17.71
C LEU A 5 -21.05 12.75 -18.21
N SER A 6 -20.88 12.12 -19.36
CA SER A 6 -21.88 11.17 -19.91
C SER A 6 -22.07 9.95 -18.99
N LYS A 7 -20.99 9.42 -18.41
CA LYS A 7 -21.06 8.32 -17.44
C LYS A 7 -21.83 8.72 -16.17
N LEU A 8 -21.61 9.93 -15.66
CA LEU A 8 -22.36 10.45 -14.51
C LEU A 8 -23.85 10.60 -14.79
N ILE A 9 -24.20 11.16 -15.95
CA ILE A 9 -25.61 11.32 -16.40
C ILE A 9 -26.29 9.96 -16.53
N ASN A 10 -25.61 8.95 -17.09
CA ASN A 10 -26.16 7.61 -17.23
C ASN A 10 -26.38 6.92 -15.87
N VAL A 11 -25.48 7.12 -14.91
CA VAL A 11 -25.66 6.61 -13.54
C VAL A 11 -26.86 7.29 -12.87
N TYR A 12 -27.01 8.62 -13.03
CA TYR A 12 -28.17 9.35 -12.50
C TYR A 12 -29.49 8.87 -13.10
N LYS A 13 -29.56 8.72 -14.44
CA LYS A 13 -30.76 8.22 -15.14
C LYS A 13 -31.13 6.79 -14.70
N LYS A 14 -30.15 5.92 -14.46
CA LYS A 14 -30.37 4.50 -14.10
C LYS A 14 -30.80 4.28 -12.66
N TYR A 15 -30.28 5.06 -11.71
CA TYR A 15 -30.43 4.79 -10.27
C TYR A 15 -31.16 5.89 -9.50
N GLY A 16 -31.59 6.97 -10.17
CA GLY A 16 -32.23 8.14 -9.53
C GLY A 16 -31.31 8.88 -8.56
N PHE A 17 -31.81 9.90 -7.90
CA PHE A 17 -31.04 10.79 -7.02
C PHE A 17 -30.40 10.05 -5.83
N ILE A 18 -31.15 9.17 -5.17
CA ILE A 18 -30.67 8.41 -3.99
C ILE A 18 -29.58 7.41 -4.39
N GLY A 19 -29.82 6.63 -5.47
CA GLY A 19 -28.84 5.66 -5.97
C GLY A 19 -27.59 6.31 -6.54
N PHE A 20 -27.72 7.49 -7.15
CA PHE A 20 -26.63 8.32 -7.64
C PHE A 20 -25.73 8.79 -6.48
N ASN A 21 -26.30 9.36 -5.41
CA ASN A 21 -25.56 9.80 -4.24
C ASN A 21 -24.85 8.65 -3.53
N LYS A 22 -25.50 7.48 -3.41
CA LYS A 22 -24.90 6.28 -2.83
C LYS A 22 -23.72 5.77 -3.66
N LYS A 23 -23.82 5.78 -4.99
CA LYS A 23 -22.72 5.39 -5.89
C LYS A 23 -21.59 6.42 -5.93
N ILE A 24 -21.88 7.71 -5.93
CA ILE A 24 -20.86 8.76 -5.82
C ILE A 24 -20.17 8.67 -4.46
N GLY A 25 -20.91 8.51 -3.38
CA GLY A 25 -20.36 8.33 -2.04
C GLY A 25 -19.42 7.12 -1.95
N SER A 26 -19.84 5.98 -2.51
CA SER A 26 -18.97 4.79 -2.57
C SER A 26 -17.74 4.98 -3.47
N TYR A 27 -17.89 5.68 -4.60
CA TYR A 27 -16.78 6.00 -5.49
C TYR A 27 -15.77 6.97 -4.85
N ILE A 28 -16.25 8.02 -4.18
CA ILE A 28 -15.42 8.96 -3.43
C ILE A 28 -14.71 8.24 -2.29
N LYS A 29 -15.43 7.40 -1.54
CA LYS A 29 -14.87 6.60 -0.46
C LYS A 29 -13.75 5.69 -0.99
N ALA A 30 -14.01 4.88 -2.02
CA ALA A 30 -13.04 3.93 -2.56
C ALA A 30 -11.83 4.60 -3.23
N ASN A 31 -12.02 5.75 -3.91
CA ASN A 31 -10.95 6.36 -4.69
C ASN A 31 -10.19 7.47 -3.96
N TYR A 32 -10.78 8.08 -2.94
CA TYR A 32 -10.19 9.22 -2.24
C TYR A 32 -10.07 8.99 -0.74
N LEU A 33 -11.13 8.59 -0.04
CA LEU A 33 -11.10 8.46 1.42
C LEU A 33 -10.30 7.26 1.90
N ASP A 34 -10.32 6.14 1.17
CA ASP A 34 -9.49 4.96 1.49
C ASP A 34 -8.01 5.20 1.17
N LYS A 35 -7.72 6.11 0.22
CA LYS A 35 -6.35 6.56 -0.11
C LYS A 35 -5.83 7.65 0.82
N ILE A 36 -6.72 8.37 1.52
CA ILE A 36 -6.37 9.44 2.46
C ILE A 36 -6.85 9.00 3.83
N SER A 37 -6.03 8.25 4.55
CA SER A 37 -6.31 7.96 5.95
C SER A 37 -6.01 9.20 6.79
N LEU A 38 -7.04 9.85 7.31
CA LEU A 38 -6.91 10.96 8.25
C LEU A 38 -6.04 10.58 9.46
N ASP A 39 -6.12 9.32 9.90
CA ASP A 39 -5.27 8.79 10.97
C ASP A 39 -3.78 8.90 10.63
N VAL A 40 -3.36 8.57 9.40
CA VAL A 40 -1.95 8.68 8.99
C VAL A 40 -1.50 10.14 8.91
N ILE A 41 -2.38 11.05 8.49
CA ILE A 41 -2.08 12.48 8.45
C ILE A 41 -1.91 13.04 9.87
N LEU A 42 -2.88 12.79 10.74
CA LEU A 42 -2.88 13.29 12.11
C LEU A 42 -1.75 12.67 12.94
N ASN A 43 -1.43 11.40 12.71
CA ASN A 43 -0.40 10.65 13.41
C ASN A 43 0.92 10.53 12.61
N HIS A 44 1.18 11.41 11.65
CA HIS A 44 2.35 11.37 10.78
C HIS A 44 3.67 11.18 11.55
N LYS A 45 3.92 11.97 12.60
CA LYS A 45 5.13 11.85 13.43
C LYS A 45 5.25 10.50 14.14
N LYS A 46 4.12 9.92 14.58
CA LYS A 46 4.07 8.58 15.20
C LYS A 46 4.46 7.50 14.19
N TYR A 47 3.88 7.52 12.99
CA TYR A 47 4.24 6.57 11.93
C TYR A 47 5.68 6.73 11.49
N GLN A 48 6.17 7.96 11.34
CA GLN A 48 7.57 8.21 11.01
C GLN A 48 8.52 7.66 12.08
N LYS A 49 8.24 7.89 13.37
CA LYS A 49 9.02 7.32 14.49
C LYS A 49 8.99 5.79 14.46
N TYR A 50 7.82 5.19 14.20
CA TYR A 50 7.67 3.74 14.12
C TYR A 50 8.51 3.14 12.99
N ILE A 51 8.48 3.74 11.80
CA ILE A 51 9.26 3.29 10.64
C ILE A 51 10.76 3.45 10.91
N LYS A 52 11.19 4.57 11.51
CA LYS A 52 12.60 4.74 11.93
C LYS A 52 13.03 3.66 12.92
N ASN A 53 12.18 3.32 13.88
CA ASN A 53 12.49 2.26 14.85
C ASN A 53 12.64 0.89 14.15
N ILE A 54 11.79 0.57 13.17
CA ILE A 54 11.93 -0.64 12.36
C ILE A 54 13.29 -0.64 11.67
N LEU A 55 13.64 0.43 10.97
CA LEU A 55 14.88 0.53 10.20
C LEU A 55 16.15 0.49 11.08
N ASN A 56 16.09 1.02 12.29
CA ASN A 56 17.26 1.12 13.19
C ASN A 56 17.44 -0.11 14.08
N ASN A 57 16.33 -0.73 14.54
CA ASN A 57 16.37 -1.79 15.56
C ASN A 57 16.20 -3.20 14.98
N THR A 58 15.98 -3.31 13.67
CA THR A 58 15.83 -4.61 13.02
C THR A 58 17.15 -5.02 12.38
N SER A 59 17.60 -6.23 12.67
CA SER A 59 18.77 -6.81 11.99
C SER A 59 18.38 -7.24 10.59
N TYR A 60 18.94 -6.60 9.55
CA TYR A 60 18.72 -6.95 8.16
C TYR A 60 19.90 -6.51 7.29
N GLN A 61 20.10 -7.20 6.16
CA GLN A 61 21.17 -6.91 5.20
C GLN A 61 20.69 -6.04 4.04
N ARG A 62 19.41 -6.15 3.65
CA ARG A 62 18.81 -5.45 2.51
C ARG A 62 17.34 -5.13 2.77
N ILE A 63 16.82 -4.15 2.06
CA ILE A 63 15.43 -3.72 2.14
C ILE A 63 14.72 -4.12 0.85
N ILE A 64 13.54 -4.74 0.97
CA ILE A 64 12.72 -5.15 -0.16
C ILE A 64 11.35 -4.49 -0.04
N ILE A 65 11.00 -3.70 -1.05
CA ILE A 65 9.65 -3.18 -1.24
C ILE A 65 8.95 -4.13 -2.19
N TRP A 66 7.97 -4.87 -1.68
CA TRP A 66 7.23 -5.85 -2.46
C TRP A 66 5.89 -5.28 -2.89
N ARG A 67 5.76 -4.95 -4.18
CA ARG A 67 4.50 -4.50 -4.77
C ARG A 67 3.72 -5.71 -5.27
N SER A 68 2.53 -5.91 -4.71
CA SER A 68 1.67 -7.05 -5.06
C SER A 68 0.21 -6.63 -5.07
N THR A 69 -0.56 -7.19 -6.00
CA THR A 69 -2.02 -7.09 -6.02
C THR A 69 -2.68 -8.12 -5.10
N PHE A 70 -1.90 -9.09 -4.59
CA PHE A 70 -2.40 -10.17 -3.74
C PHE A 70 -2.30 -9.78 -2.26
N GLY A 71 -3.41 -9.98 -1.52
CA GLY A 71 -3.39 -9.89 -0.06
C GLY A 71 -2.41 -10.91 0.54
N PHE A 72 -1.93 -10.66 1.76
CA PHE A 72 -1.03 -11.57 2.45
C PHE A 72 -1.80 -12.68 3.18
N ASN A 73 -2.84 -12.32 3.93
CA ASN A 73 -3.65 -13.24 4.72
C ASN A 73 -4.87 -13.73 3.90
N VAL A 74 -4.61 -14.52 2.88
CA VAL A 74 -5.65 -15.11 2.02
C VAL A 74 -5.78 -16.61 2.30
N PRO A 75 -6.98 -17.22 2.08
CA PRO A 75 -7.19 -18.65 2.35
C PRO A 75 -6.22 -19.56 1.59
N LEU A 76 -5.91 -19.21 0.35
CA LEU A 76 -4.93 -19.93 -0.46
C LEU A 76 -3.63 -19.14 -0.49
N TYR A 77 -2.66 -19.60 0.29
CA TYR A 77 -1.32 -19.01 0.34
C TYR A 77 -0.58 -19.27 -0.96
N GLN A 78 -0.19 -18.21 -1.65
CA GLN A 78 0.37 -18.27 -3.00
C GLN A 78 1.88 -17.97 -3.00
N ARG A 79 2.50 -18.06 -4.18
CA ARG A 79 3.94 -17.83 -4.38
C ARG A 79 4.44 -16.49 -3.81
N PRO A 80 3.77 -15.33 -3.98
CA PRO A 80 4.25 -14.06 -3.45
C PRO A 80 4.46 -14.06 -1.94
N GLN A 81 3.53 -14.62 -1.17
CA GLN A 81 3.61 -14.67 0.29
C GLN A 81 4.72 -15.62 0.76
N HIS A 82 4.88 -16.76 0.07
CA HIS A 82 5.99 -17.70 0.36
C HIS A 82 7.34 -17.04 0.15
N ILE A 83 7.53 -16.38 -1.00
CA ILE A 83 8.81 -15.72 -1.32
C ILE A 83 9.07 -14.59 -0.31
N ALA A 84 8.10 -13.70 -0.06
CA ALA A 84 8.26 -12.62 0.91
C ALA A 84 8.61 -13.14 2.32
N SER A 85 7.94 -14.23 2.76
CA SER A 85 8.23 -14.86 4.05
C SER A 85 9.63 -15.47 4.12
N ASN A 86 10.13 -16.09 3.04
CA ASN A 86 11.47 -16.66 2.99
C ASN A 86 12.54 -15.55 2.94
N LEU A 87 12.33 -14.49 2.16
CA LEU A 87 13.23 -13.35 2.15
C LEU A 87 13.38 -12.71 3.54
N ALA A 88 12.28 -12.63 4.30
CA ALA A 88 12.34 -12.13 5.67
C ALA A 88 13.17 -13.02 6.60
N LYS A 89 13.10 -14.36 6.44
CA LYS A 89 13.97 -15.32 7.17
C LYS A 89 15.43 -15.18 6.80
N GLU A 90 15.72 -14.82 5.53
CA GLU A 90 17.08 -14.58 5.01
C GLU A 90 17.59 -13.16 5.29
N ASN A 91 17.21 -12.58 6.43
CA ASN A 91 17.64 -11.26 6.87
C ASN A 91 17.35 -10.12 5.87
N CYS A 92 16.28 -10.21 5.09
CA CYS A 92 15.76 -9.11 4.30
C CYS A 92 14.63 -8.43 5.07
N LEU A 93 14.67 -7.11 5.18
CA LEU A 93 13.54 -6.33 5.68
C LEU A 93 12.52 -6.12 4.56
N VAL A 94 11.37 -6.77 4.66
CA VAL A 94 10.34 -6.80 3.61
C VAL A 94 9.16 -5.94 3.99
N PHE A 95 8.85 -4.96 3.15
CA PHE A 95 7.61 -4.18 3.18
C PHE A 95 6.68 -4.72 2.08
N TYR A 96 5.73 -5.55 2.48
CA TYR A 96 4.81 -6.22 1.56
C TYR A 96 3.52 -5.41 1.40
N GLU A 97 3.17 -5.08 0.15
CA GLU A 97 1.93 -4.37 -0.16
C GLU A 97 0.71 -5.25 0.09
N VAL A 98 -0.28 -4.68 0.76
CA VAL A 98 -1.57 -5.31 0.98
C VAL A 98 -2.70 -4.34 0.71
N THR A 99 -3.89 -4.88 0.45
CA THR A 99 -5.11 -4.10 0.31
C THR A 99 -5.89 -4.08 1.63
N THR A 100 -6.64 -3.01 1.86
CA THR A 100 -7.54 -2.92 3.01
C THR A 100 -8.67 -3.95 2.98
N MET A 101 -9.00 -4.47 1.79
CA MET A 101 -10.10 -5.44 1.62
C MET A 101 -9.76 -6.82 2.20
N THR A 102 -8.53 -7.29 2.02
CA THR A 102 -8.10 -8.63 2.44
C THR A 102 -7.45 -8.64 3.82
N ASP A 103 -6.49 -7.74 4.03
CA ASP A 103 -5.63 -7.78 5.23
C ASP A 103 -6.03 -6.80 6.31
N LYS A 104 -6.98 -5.89 6.03
CA LYS A 104 -7.48 -4.85 6.95
C LYS A 104 -6.38 -3.98 7.57
N VAL A 105 -5.26 -3.79 6.85
CA VAL A 105 -4.15 -2.96 7.28
C VAL A 105 -4.41 -1.51 6.86
N LYS A 106 -4.58 -0.60 7.82
CA LYS A 106 -4.83 0.82 7.55
C LYS A 106 -3.57 1.56 7.07
N ALA A 107 -2.42 1.23 7.64
CA ALA A 107 -1.14 1.86 7.31
C ALA A 107 -0.03 0.81 7.23
N ILE A 108 0.50 0.37 8.36
CA ILE A 108 1.57 -0.61 8.48
C ILE A 108 1.32 -1.53 9.68
N LYS A 109 1.60 -2.81 9.54
CA LYS A 109 1.48 -3.84 10.58
C LYS A 109 2.67 -4.79 10.52
N LYS A 110 3.27 -5.12 11.66
CA LYS A 110 4.24 -6.23 11.74
C LYS A 110 3.49 -7.55 11.57
N GLU A 111 3.92 -8.39 10.65
CA GLU A 111 3.35 -9.71 10.41
C GLU A 111 4.24 -10.81 10.99
N LYS A 112 5.54 -10.71 10.74
CA LYS A 112 6.58 -11.59 11.26
C LYS A 112 7.86 -10.78 11.48
N ASP A 113 8.90 -11.40 11.99
CA ASP A 113 10.20 -10.75 12.02
C ASP A 113 10.66 -10.42 10.60
N ASN A 114 11.17 -9.22 10.43
CA ASN A 114 11.58 -8.66 9.15
C ASN A 114 10.48 -8.55 8.07
N LEU A 115 9.19 -8.83 8.38
CA LEU A 115 8.09 -8.74 7.43
C LEU A 115 6.98 -7.82 7.94
N TYR A 116 6.72 -6.77 7.18
CA TYR A 116 5.72 -5.76 7.47
C TYR A 116 4.72 -5.65 6.33
N LEU A 117 3.43 -5.72 6.65
CA LEU A 117 2.34 -5.48 5.71
C LEU A 117 2.07 -3.99 5.64
N VAL A 118 2.00 -3.44 4.44
CA VAL A 118 1.85 -2.00 4.21
C VAL A 118 0.74 -1.72 3.22
N ASN A 119 -0.12 -0.78 3.57
CA ASN A 119 -1.12 -0.26 2.64
C ASN A 119 -0.52 0.87 1.80
N PHE A 120 0.17 0.52 0.71
CA PHE A 120 0.75 1.50 -0.22
C PHE A 120 -0.29 2.26 -1.06
N ASN A 121 -1.58 1.88 -1.02
CA ASN A 121 -2.64 2.72 -1.57
C ASN A 121 -2.80 4.04 -0.78
N ASN A 122 -2.31 4.08 0.47
CA ASN A 122 -2.22 5.30 1.25
C ASN A 122 -0.92 6.06 0.89
N ALA A 123 -1.05 7.08 0.04
CA ALA A 123 0.09 7.88 -0.44
C ALA A 123 0.91 8.54 0.68
N PHE A 124 0.32 8.82 1.85
CA PHE A 124 1.04 9.41 2.97
C PHE A 124 1.96 8.39 3.65
N ILE A 125 1.48 7.15 3.87
CA ILE A 125 2.33 6.10 4.45
C ILE A 125 3.43 5.70 3.50
N GLU A 126 3.14 5.59 2.20
CA GLU A 126 4.12 5.35 1.16
C GLU A 126 5.23 6.41 1.20
N LYS A 127 4.87 7.70 1.19
CA LYS A 127 5.81 8.82 1.26
C LYS A 127 6.69 8.78 2.51
N ILE A 128 6.12 8.43 3.68
CA ILE A 128 6.90 8.32 4.91
C ILE A 128 7.90 7.17 4.81
N ILE A 129 7.46 5.99 4.37
CA ILE A 129 8.31 4.80 4.23
C ILE A 129 9.45 5.08 3.24
N MET A 130 9.14 5.57 2.04
CA MET A 130 10.14 5.87 1.02
C MET A 130 11.16 6.91 1.50
N LYS A 131 10.70 7.98 2.17
CA LYS A 131 11.58 8.99 2.74
C LYS A 131 12.56 8.42 3.76
N GLU A 132 12.12 7.51 4.64
CA GLU A 132 12.99 6.94 5.67
C GLU A 132 13.88 5.81 5.12
N ILE A 133 13.39 5.00 4.15
CA ILE A 133 14.19 3.99 3.45
C ILE A 133 15.32 4.65 2.63
N ASN A 134 15.05 5.77 1.96
CA ASN A 134 16.06 6.44 1.14
C ASN A 134 17.24 6.99 1.95
N LYS A 135 17.10 7.16 3.26
CA LYS A 135 18.19 7.55 4.16
C LYS A 135 19.11 6.38 4.55
N GLN A 136 18.70 5.15 4.28
CA GLN A 136 19.48 3.98 4.61
C GLN A 136 20.56 3.73 3.53
N GLU A 137 21.75 3.33 3.94
CA GLU A 137 22.85 2.98 3.01
C GLU A 137 22.72 1.55 2.48
N LYS A 138 21.95 0.69 3.15
CA LYS A 138 21.78 -0.71 2.78
C LYS A 138 21.13 -0.87 1.41
N PRO A 139 21.43 -1.94 0.67
CA PRO A 139 20.83 -2.22 -0.64
C PRO A 139 19.30 -2.27 -0.58
N LYS A 140 18.66 -1.67 -1.57
CA LYS A 140 17.20 -1.53 -1.68
C LYS A 140 16.74 -2.15 -2.99
N TYR A 141 15.69 -2.96 -2.92
CA TYR A 141 15.13 -3.64 -4.08
C TYR A 141 13.64 -3.39 -4.14
N LEU A 142 13.15 -3.06 -5.33
CA LEU A 142 11.74 -3.02 -5.65
C LEU A 142 11.38 -4.32 -6.37
N GLN A 143 10.58 -5.15 -5.73
CA GLN A 143 10.04 -6.37 -6.32
C GLN A 143 8.61 -6.11 -6.80
N ILE A 144 8.38 -6.31 -8.08
CA ILE A 144 7.07 -6.18 -8.71
C ILE A 144 6.62 -7.57 -9.12
N TYR A 145 5.42 -7.97 -8.67
CA TYR A 145 4.89 -9.29 -8.98
C TYR A 145 4.04 -9.32 -10.25
N SER A 146 3.46 -8.19 -10.65
CA SER A 146 2.62 -8.08 -11.85
C SER A 146 3.15 -7.01 -12.81
N THR A 147 3.03 -7.26 -14.10
CA THR A 147 3.41 -6.32 -15.16
C THR A 147 2.52 -5.08 -15.24
N ASP A 148 1.40 -5.05 -14.51
CA ASP A 148 0.45 -3.93 -14.51
C ASP A 148 0.94 -2.69 -13.75
N TRP A 149 2.16 -2.73 -13.19
CA TRP A 149 2.76 -1.68 -12.36
C TRP A 149 3.63 -0.66 -13.12
N HIS A 150 3.67 -0.70 -14.45
CA HIS A 150 4.51 0.19 -15.25
C HIS A 150 4.27 1.69 -15.02
N LEU A 151 3.09 2.08 -14.55
CA LEU A 151 2.74 3.48 -14.26
C LEU A 151 3.33 4.00 -12.93
N THR A 152 3.73 3.11 -12.01
CA THR A 152 4.26 3.49 -10.69
C THR A 152 5.79 3.50 -10.65
N LEU A 153 6.46 2.85 -11.59
CA LEU A 153 7.92 2.79 -11.66
C LEU A 153 8.56 4.17 -11.79
N ASN A 154 7.98 5.06 -12.60
CA ASN A 154 8.50 6.41 -12.83
C ASN A 154 8.46 7.30 -11.58
N SER A 155 7.58 7.02 -10.61
CA SER A 155 7.50 7.77 -9.34
C SER A 155 8.47 7.27 -8.28
N MET A 156 9.01 6.07 -8.44
CA MET A 156 9.94 5.44 -7.51
C MET A 156 11.41 5.57 -7.90
N GLN A 157 11.69 5.96 -9.15
CA GLN A 157 13.05 6.17 -9.67
C GLN A 157 13.57 7.61 -9.45
N LYS A 158 12.74 8.50 -8.91
CA LYS A 158 13.10 9.86 -8.50
C LYS A 158 13.31 9.93 -7.00
#